data_c41f5d210932ae53580f958893167cdc
#
_entry.id   c41f5d210932ae53580f958893167cdc
#
_cell.length_a   1.000
_cell.length_b   1.000
_cell.length_c   1.000
_cell.angle_alpha   90.00
_cell.angle_beta   90.00
_cell.angle_gamma   90.00
#
_symmetry.space_group_name_H-M   'P 1'
#
loop_
_entity.id
_entity.type
_entity.pdbx_description
1 polymer ?
#
loop_
_entity_poly.entity_id
_entity_poly.type
_entity_poly.pdbx_seq_one_letter_code
_entity_poly.pdbx_strand_id
1 'polypeptide(L)'
;HVRSEQGFDYIVVAHHRDDTIETFFINLLRGTGISGLRGMRALNGFVARPLLAFGRAEIDAYIGEHNIEYVEDVTNAELVYRRNEIRHRLLPLLREMSPSFDSTMQRTMNYLADAEQVYMDRVGDLRAAMIKSDAAESYSIAIDDVRSLKPQCTLLYELLKPFGFNVAQVEDILCALDAQSGRCFLRGNTTESSWSPCRQQMTFIMGSISSS
;
A
#
# COMPACT_ATOMS: atom_id res chain seq x y z
N HIS A 1 -0.25 -19.67 -7.32
CA HIS A 1 0.04 -20.99 -7.85
C HIS A 1 -1.13 -21.94 -7.58
N VAL A 2 -1.35 -22.42 -6.35
CA VAL A 2 -2.45 -23.36 -6.00
C VAL A 2 -3.83 -22.88 -6.48
N ARG A 3 -4.17 -21.58 -6.29
CA ARG A 3 -5.46 -21.01 -6.74
C ARG A 3 -5.68 -21.20 -8.24
N SER A 4 -4.68 -20.88 -9.06
CA SER A 4 -4.78 -20.97 -10.52
C SER A 4 -4.81 -22.42 -11.01
N GLU A 5 -4.05 -23.31 -10.36
CA GLU A 5 -3.98 -24.72 -10.72
C GLU A 5 -5.28 -25.48 -10.39
N GLN A 6 -5.92 -25.11 -9.28
CA GLN A 6 -7.14 -25.76 -8.80
C GLN A 6 -8.43 -25.04 -9.25
N GLY A 7 -8.31 -23.92 -9.97
CA GLY A 7 -9.45 -23.17 -10.47
C GLY A 7 -10.29 -22.46 -9.40
N PHE A 8 -9.69 -22.12 -8.24
CA PHE A 8 -10.40 -21.38 -7.19
C PHE A 8 -10.50 -19.89 -7.51
N ASP A 9 -11.66 -19.28 -7.23
CA ASP A 9 -11.87 -17.85 -7.40
C ASP A 9 -11.18 -17.02 -6.31
N TYR A 10 -11.22 -17.50 -5.07
CA TYR A 10 -10.71 -16.78 -3.89
C TYR A 10 -9.82 -17.66 -3.01
N ILE A 11 -8.93 -16.98 -2.27
CA ILE A 11 -8.20 -17.53 -1.13
C ILE A 11 -8.82 -16.90 0.12
N VAL A 12 -9.39 -17.72 1.00
CA VAL A 12 -9.97 -17.26 2.26
C VAL A 12 -8.93 -17.37 3.36
N VAL A 13 -8.75 -16.29 4.12
CA VAL A 13 -7.83 -16.24 5.27
C VAL A 13 -8.56 -15.79 6.53
N ALA A 14 -8.15 -16.34 7.68
CA ALA A 14 -8.82 -16.16 8.97
C ALA A 14 -8.38 -14.89 9.72
N HIS A 15 -7.96 -13.83 9.01
CA HIS A 15 -7.66 -12.56 9.66
C HIS A 15 -8.93 -11.96 10.28
N HIS A 16 -8.81 -11.49 11.51
CA HIS A 16 -9.89 -10.87 12.30
C HIS A 16 -9.57 -9.41 12.65
N ARG A 17 -10.48 -8.75 13.39
CA ARG A 17 -10.35 -7.33 13.75
C ARG A 17 -9.05 -7.02 14.50
N ASP A 18 -8.65 -7.85 15.45
CA ASP A 18 -7.43 -7.62 16.23
C ASP A 18 -6.18 -7.70 15.34
N ASP A 19 -6.12 -8.61 14.36
CA ASP A 19 -5.02 -8.65 13.38
C ASP A 19 -4.90 -7.36 12.58
N THR A 20 -6.02 -6.72 12.27
CA THR A 20 -6.03 -5.42 11.58
C THR A 20 -5.45 -4.32 12.45
N ILE A 21 -5.82 -4.30 13.74
CA ILE A 21 -5.29 -3.31 14.71
C ILE A 21 -3.80 -3.56 14.95
N GLU A 22 -3.38 -4.81 15.13
CA GLU A 22 -1.97 -5.17 15.26
C GLU A 22 -1.16 -4.70 14.04
N THR A 23 -1.67 -4.93 12.84
CA THR A 23 -1.04 -4.52 11.58
C THR A 23 -0.95 -2.99 11.47
N PHE A 24 -1.96 -2.26 11.92
CA PHE A 24 -1.92 -0.81 12.01
C PHE A 24 -0.72 -0.33 12.84
N PHE A 25 -0.53 -0.86 14.06
CA PHE A 25 0.58 -0.46 14.92
C PHE A 25 1.94 -0.91 14.37
N ILE A 26 2.04 -2.10 13.78
CA ILE A 26 3.28 -2.55 13.13
C ILE A 26 3.67 -1.59 12.00
N ASN A 27 2.72 -1.19 11.18
CA ASN A 27 2.96 -0.28 10.07
C ASN A 27 3.30 1.13 10.57
N LEU A 28 2.61 1.62 11.60
CA LEU A 28 2.90 2.91 12.24
C LEU A 28 4.34 2.97 12.75
N LEU A 29 4.81 1.92 13.44
CA LEU A 29 6.16 1.83 13.99
C LEU A 29 7.25 1.70 12.90
N ARG A 30 6.89 1.23 11.71
CA ARG A 30 7.81 1.14 10.55
C ARG A 30 7.89 2.44 9.76
N GLY A 31 6.97 3.36 9.98
CA GLY A 31 6.73 4.51 9.12
C GLY A 31 6.02 4.10 7.84
N THR A 32 4.81 4.59 7.65
CA THR A 32 3.99 4.26 6.50
C THR A 32 3.14 5.45 6.07
N GLY A 33 2.71 5.45 4.81
CA GLY A 33 1.67 6.34 4.32
C GLY A 33 0.26 5.85 4.72
N ILE A 34 -0.75 6.58 4.26
CA ILE A 34 -2.17 6.35 4.57
C ILE A 34 -2.62 4.90 4.27
N SER A 35 -2.11 4.30 3.19
CA SER A 35 -2.45 2.93 2.78
C SER A 35 -2.08 1.87 3.82
N GLY A 36 -1.03 2.10 4.61
CA GLY A 36 -0.63 1.19 5.68
C GLY A 36 -1.45 1.33 6.97
N LEU A 37 -2.14 2.46 7.14
CA LEU A 37 -2.90 2.79 8.35
C LEU A 37 -4.42 2.58 8.21
N ARG A 38 -4.95 2.41 7.01
CA ARG A 38 -6.40 2.21 6.78
C ARG A 38 -6.94 0.85 7.22
N GLY A 39 -6.07 -0.04 7.72
CA GLY A 39 -6.44 -1.41 8.05
C GLY A 39 -6.48 -2.36 6.84
N MET A 40 -6.88 -3.59 7.09
CA MET A 40 -7.02 -4.61 6.05
C MET A 40 -8.36 -4.46 5.32
N ARG A 41 -8.37 -4.74 4.02
CA ARG A 41 -9.62 -4.84 3.24
C ARG A 41 -10.24 -6.23 3.40
N ALA A 42 -11.57 -6.30 3.50
CA ALA A 42 -12.30 -7.57 3.51
C ALA A 42 -12.05 -8.38 2.24
N LEU A 43 -11.94 -7.69 1.11
CA LEU A 43 -11.53 -8.27 -0.18
C LEU A 43 -10.37 -7.46 -0.75
N ASN A 44 -9.27 -8.15 -1.11
CA ASN A 44 -8.12 -7.56 -1.75
C ASN A 44 -7.64 -8.47 -2.89
N GLY A 45 -7.99 -8.12 -4.12
CA GLY A 45 -7.84 -9.00 -5.27
C GLY A 45 -8.61 -10.29 -5.04
N PHE A 46 -7.93 -11.41 -5.03
CA PHE A 46 -8.50 -12.74 -4.77
C PHE A 46 -8.39 -13.21 -3.31
N VAL A 47 -7.94 -12.35 -2.39
CA VAL A 47 -7.84 -12.70 -0.96
C VAL A 47 -9.05 -12.14 -0.22
N ALA A 48 -9.88 -13.03 0.33
CA ALA A 48 -11.07 -12.71 1.14
C ALA A 48 -10.79 -12.93 2.63
N ARG A 49 -11.30 -12.01 3.48
CA ARG A 49 -11.14 -12.00 4.95
C ARG A 49 -12.50 -11.85 5.63
N PRO A 50 -13.31 -12.92 5.67
CA PRO A 50 -14.68 -12.82 6.19
C PRO A 50 -14.76 -12.51 7.69
N LEU A 51 -13.69 -12.82 8.47
CA LEU A 51 -13.68 -12.63 9.91
C LEU A 51 -13.24 -11.23 10.37
N LEU A 52 -12.95 -10.29 9.47
CA LEU A 52 -12.50 -8.94 9.84
C LEU A 52 -13.51 -8.14 10.69
N ALA A 53 -14.80 -8.46 10.60
CA ALA A 53 -15.84 -7.81 11.40
C ALA A 53 -15.80 -8.24 12.87
N PHE A 54 -15.20 -9.39 13.18
CA PHE A 54 -15.22 -10.03 14.50
C PHE A 54 -13.89 -9.82 15.23
N GLY A 55 -13.97 -9.57 16.56
CA GLY A 55 -12.82 -9.58 17.43
C GLY A 55 -12.42 -10.99 17.88
N ARG A 56 -11.21 -11.16 18.38
CA ARG A 56 -10.71 -12.46 18.86
C ARG A 56 -11.62 -13.06 19.94
N ALA A 57 -12.08 -12.26 20.91
CA ALA A 57 -12.95 -12.73 21.98
C ALA A 57 -14.31 -13.26 21.47
N GLU A 58 -14.87 -12.63 20.42
CA GLU A 58 -16.12 -13.08 19.80
C GLU A 58 -15.93 -14.43 19.09
N ILE A 59 -14.78 -14.60 18.43
CA ILE A 59 -14.42 -15.85 17.76
C ILE A 59 -14.20 -16.97 18.78
N ASP A 60 -13.47 -16.69 19.88
CA ASP A 60 -13.21 -17.68 20.93
C ASP A 60 -14.50 -18.09 21.66
N ALA A 61 -15.43 -17.16 21.89
CA ALA A 61 -16.76 -17.46 22.43
C ALA A 61 -17.55 -18.39 21.49
N TYR A 62 -17.55 -18.10 20.20
CA TYR A 62 -18.23 -18.94 19.19
C TYR A 62 -17.63 -20.36 19.13
N ILE A 63 -16.30 -20.48 19.13
CA ILE A 63 -15.59 -21.76 19.14
C ILE A 63 -15.97 -22.58 20.40
N GLY A 64 -16.02 -21.93 21.57
CA GLY A 64 -16.40 -22.60 22.84
C GLY A 64 -17.86 -23.05 22.84
N GLU A 65 -18.78 -22.22 22.33
CA GLU A 65 -20.20 -22.54 22.27
C GLU A 65 -20.48 -23.74 21.34
N HIS A 66 -19.74 -23.85 20.23
CA HIS A 66 -19.95 -24.87 19.21
C HIS A 66 -18.98 -26.05 19.32
N ASN A 67 -18.10 -26.07 20.33
CA ASN A 67 -17.09 -27.11 20.54
C ASN A 67 -16.24 -27.40 19.29
N ILE A 68 -15.79 -26.35 18.60
CA ILE A 68 -14.98 -26.47 17.38
C ILE A 68 -13.55 -26.82 17.77
N GLU A 69 -13.05 -27.95 17.27
CA GLU A 69 -11.63 -28.31 17.43
C GLU A 69 -10.76 -27.43 16.52
N TYR A 70 -9.65 -26.90 17.05
CA TYR A 70 -8.67 -26.13 16.29
C TYR A 70 -7.24 -26.43 16.75
N VAL A 71 -6.30 -26.20 15.86
CA VAL A 71 -4.87 -26.38 16.15
C VAL A 71 -4.19 -25.02 16.23
N GLU A 72 -3.39 -24.80 17.24
CA GLU A 72 -2.54 -23.61 17.34
C GLU A 72 -1.25 -23.81 16.55
N ASP A 73 -0.98 -22.89 15.60
CA ASP A 73 0.27 -22.87 14.84
C ASP A 73 1.34 -22.04 15.58
N VAL A 74 2.43 -22.71 15.99
CA VAL A 74 3.51 -22.13 16.81
C VAL A 74 4.66 -21.58 15.96
N THR A 75 4.57 -21.62 14.62
CA THR A 75 5.69 -21.30 13.72
C THR A 75 5.69 -19.85 13.26
N ASN A 76 6.60 -19.01 13.77
CA ASN A 76 7.21 -17.83 13.11
C ASN A 76 7.85 -16.85 14.11
N ALA A 77 9.19 -16.84 14.25
CA ALA A 77 9.84 -16.24 15.42
C ALA A 77 10.00 -14.70 15.44
N GLU A 78 10.29 -13.99 14.35
CA GLU A 78 10.62 -12.54 14.43
C GLU A 78 9.45 -11.57 14.20
N LEU A 79 8.58 -11.82 13.23
CA LEU A 79 7.35 -11.05 13.05
C LEU A 79 6.36 -11.30 14.19
N VAL A 80 6.40 -12.52 14.74
CA VAL A 80 5.66 -12.94 15.94
C VAL A 80 6.07 -12.12 17.15
N TYR A 81 7.35 -11.77 17.36
CA TYR A 81 7.78 -11.02 18.54
C TYR A 81 7.11 -9.65 18.66
N ARG A 82 7.19 -8.81 17.61
CA ARG A 82 6.55 -7.48 17.63
C ARG A 82 5.03 -7.55 17.68
N ARG A 83 4.44 -8.52 16.96
CA ARG A 83 3.00 -8.74 17.00
C ARG A 83 2.56 -9.19 18.40
N ASN A 84 3.30 -10.07 19.03
CA ASN A 84 3.05 -10.51 20.41
C ASN A 84 3.21 -9.37 21.43
N GLU A 85 4.20 -8.48 21.30
CA GLU A 85 4.29 -7.30 22.15
C GLU A 85 3.08 -6.38 22.02
N ILE A 86 2.63 -6.12 20.78
CA ILE A 86 1.43 -5.33 20.54
C ILE A 86 0.21 -6.03 21.14
N ARG A 87 0.02 -7.31 20.87
CA ARG A 87 -1.12 -8.11 21.33
C ARG A 87 -1.20 -8.23 22.85
N HIS A 88 -0.07 -8.50 23.52
CA HIS A 88 -0.06 -8.83 24.95
C HIS A 88 0.28 -7.65 25.86
N ARG A 89 0.81 -6.55 25.34
CA ARG A 89 1.20 -5.38 26.13
C ARG A 89 0.48 -4.11 25.70
N LEU A 90 0.55 -3.75 24.41
CA LEU A 90 0.02 -2.48 23.94
C LEU A 90 -1.51 -2.48 23.88
N LEU A 91 -2.13 -3.48 23.26
CA LEU A 91 -3.60 -3.52 23.11
C LEU A 91 -4.34 -3.62 24.44
N PRO A 92 -3.90 -4.46 25.43
CA PRO A 92 -4.52 -4.46 26.76
C PRO A 92 -4.45 -3.09 27.44
N LEU A 93 -3.30 -2.41 27.40
CA LEU A 93 -3.14 -1.07 27.96
C LEU A 93 -4.10 -0.05 27.32
N LEU A 94 -4.20 -0.05 25.99
CA LEU A 94 -5.10 0.87 25.27
C LEU A 94 -6.57 0.59 25.58
N ARG A 95 -6.96 -0.67 25.75
CA ARG A 95 -8.31 -1.09 26.14
C ARG A 95 -8.64 -0.72 27.59
N GLU A 96 -7.64 -0.79 28.48
CA GLU A 96 -7.77 -0.30 29.85
C GLU A 96 -7.96 1.22 29.90
N MET A 97 -7.18 1.96 29.12
CA MET A 97 -7.30 3.43 29.02
C MET A 97 -8.61 3.88 28.40
N SER A 98 -9.16 3.09 27.48
CA SER A 98 -10.40 3.41 26.77
C SER A 98 -11.21 2.14 26.50
N PRO A 99 -12.29 1.89 27.23
CA PRO A 99 -13.17 0.74 26.98
C PRO A 99 -13.77 0.70 25.58
N SER A 100 -13.87 1.84 24.90
CA SER A 100 -14.35 1.96 23.52
C SER A 100 -13.22 1.90 22.47
N PHE A 101 -11.99 1.53 22.87
CA PHE A 101 -10.81 1.57 22.01
C PHE A 101 -11.04 0.84 20.67
N ASP A 102 -11.51 -0.40 20.70
CA ASP A 102 -11.67 -1.22 19.48
C ASP A 102 -12.63 -0.56 18.47
N SER A 103 -13.76 -0.04 18.94
CA SER A 103 -14.73 0.64 18.08
C SER A 103 -14.21 1.99 17.56
N THR A 104 -13.47 2.72 18.40
CA THR A 104 -12.84 3.99 18.01
C THR A 104 -11.74 3.75 16.99
N MET A 105 -10.93 2.71 17.19
CA MET A 105 -9.88 2.33 16.26
C MET A 105 -10.42 1.91 14.89
N GLN A 106 -11.50 1.10 14.88
CA GLN A 106 -12.19 0.72 13.65
C GLN A 106 -12.69 1.95 12.89
N ARG A 107 -13.32 2.89 13.60
CA ARG A 107 -13.82 4.13 13.00
C ARG A 107 -12.66 4.97 12.43
N THR A 108 -11.55 5.07 13.15
CA THR A 108 -10.36 5.78 12.66
C THR A 108 -9.80 5.14 11.39
N MET A 109 -9.69 3.82 11.35
CA MET A 109 -9.24 3.11 10.14
C MET A 109 -10.21 3.30 8.96
N ASN A 110 -11.52 3.35 9.20
CA ASN A 110 -12.51 3.63 8.17
C ASN A 110 -12.33 5.05 7.59
N TYR A 111 -12.14 6.07 8.44
CA TYR A 111 -11.86 7.43 7.97
C TYR A 111 -10.57 7.52 7.15
N LEU A 112 -9.54 6.76 7.54
CA LEU A 112 -8.30 6.69 6.76
C LEU A 112 -8.52 5.97 5.41
N ALA A 113 -9.37 4.95 5.37
CA ALA A 113 -9.73 4.27 4.13
C ALA A 113 -10.52 5.19 3.18
N ASP A 114 -11.46 5.97 3.70
CA ASP A 114 -12.22 6.96 2.93
C ASP A 114 -11.30 8.06 2.40
N ALA A 115 -10.39 8.57 3.23
CA ALA A 115 -9.40 9.55 2.83
C ALA A 115 -8.43 9.01 1.76
N GLU A 116 -8.00 7.74 1.89
CA GLU A 116 -7.21 7.06 0.85
C GLU A 116 -7.98 6.99 -0.47
N GLN A 117 -9.27 6.68 -0.44
CA GLN A 117 -10.09 6.61 -1.66
C GLN A 117 -10.09 7.96 -2.39
N VAL A 118 -10.40 9.04 -1.69
CA VAL A 118 -10.36 10.40 -2.27
C VAL A 118 -8.99 10.75 -2.84
N TYR A 119 -7.93 10.39 -2.10
CA TYR A 119 -6.55 10.59 -2.55
C TYR A 119 -6.24 9.79 -3.82
N MET A 120 -6.62 8.51 -3.87
CA MET A 120 -6.36 7.65 -5.03
C MET A 120 -7.19 8.03 -6.25
N ASP A 121 -8.43 8.50 -6.07
CA ASP A 121 -9.25 9.06 -7.14
C ASP A 121 -8.55 10.28 -7.75
N ARG A 122 -8.03 11.19 -6.90
CA ARG A 122 -7.24 12.33 -7.38
C ARG A 122 -5.98 11.91 -8.14
N VAL A 123 -5.25 10.91 -7.67
CA VAL A 123 -4.09 10.35 -8.38
C VAL A 123 -4.50 9.75 -9.72
N GLY A 124 -5.65 9.08 -9.78
CA GLY A 124 -6.23 8.54 -11.02
C GLY A 124 -6.52 9.63 -12.05
N ASP A 125 -7.19 10.72 -11.64
CA ASP A 125 -7.48 11.87 -12.48
C ASP A 125 -6.20 12.52 -13.02
N LEU A 126 -5.22 12.74 -12.16
CA LEU A 126 -3.93 13.31 -12.55
C LEU A 126 -3.21 12.41 -13.54
N ARG A 127 -3.23 11.08 -13.32
CA ARG A 127 -2.61 10.12 -14.22
C ARG A 127 -3.24 10.17 -15.61
N ALA A 128 -4.56 10.17 -15.68
CA ALA A 128 -5.30 10.24 -16.93
C ALA A 128 -5.05 11.56 -17.69
N ALA A 129 -4.90 12.67 -16.96
CA ALA A 129 -4.70 13.99 -17.56
C ALA A 129 -3.25 14.24 -18.02
N MET A 130 -2.26 13.79 -17.24
CA MET A 130 -0.86 14.18 -17.38
C MET A 130 0.01 13.16 -18.10
N ILE A 131 -0.26 11.85 -17.94
CA ILE A 131 0.56 10.79 -18.54
C ILE A 131 0.05 10.49 -19.95
N LYS A 132 0.91 10.69 -20.93
CA LYS A 132 0.66 10.35 -22.34
C LYS A 132 1.44 9.10 -22.70
N SER A 133 0.79 8.17 -23.39
CA SER A 133 1.42 6.96 -23.91
C SER A 133 1.66 7.12 -25.41
N ASP A 134 2.86 6.78 -25.86
CA ASP A 134 3.20 6.66 -27.27
C ASP A 134 3.18 5.19 -27.72
N ALA A 135 3.09 4.96 -29.03
CA ALA A 135 2.93 3.63 -29.65
C ALA A 135 4.10 2.64 -29.38
N ALA A 136 5.18 3.08 -28.72
CA ALA A 136 6.41 2.30 -28.46
C ALA A 136 6.59 1.96 -26.97
N GLU A 137 5.49 1.77 -26.21
CA GLU A 137 5.55 1.53 -24.75
C GLU A 137 6.31 2.63 -23.97
N SER A 138 6.43 3.80 -24.55
CA SER A 138 6.99 4.98 -23.90
C SER A 138 5.87 5.85 -23.31
N TYR A 139 6.17 6.44 -22.16
CA TYR A 139 5.26 7.33 -21.46
C TYR A 139 5.92 8.68 -21.26
N SER A 140 5.14 9.74 -21.34
CA SER A 140 5.65 11.09 -21.15
C SER A 140 4.74 11.91 -20.24
N ILE A 141 5.34 12.85 -19.52
CA ILE A 141 4.65 13.85 -18.70
C ILE A 141 5.31 15.22 -18.97
N ALA A 142 4.51 16.27 -19.09
CA ALA A 142 5.03 17.62 -19.29
C ALA A 142 5.70 18.11 -17.99
N ILE A 143 6.83 18.79 -18.11
CA ILE A 143 7.59 19.29 -16.95
C ILE A 143 6.76 20.33 -16.19
N ASP A 144 6.02 21.18 -16.87
CA ASP A 144 5.16 22.16 -16.23
C ASP A 144 4.01 21.51 -15.44
N ASP A 145 3.49 20.37 -15.92
CA ASP A 145 2.53 19.58 -15.16
C ASP A 145 3.17 19.04 -13.88
N VAL A 146 4.39 18.49 -13.96
CA VAL A 146 5.13 18.04 -12.78
C VAL A 146 5.35 19.16 -11.77
N ARG A 147 5.72 20.37 -12.25
CA ARG A 147 5.92 21.55 -11.39
C ARG A 147 4.63 22.05 -10.74
N SER A 148 3.49 21.77 -11.34
CA SER A 148 2.18 22.17 -10.82
C SER A 148 1.68 21.26 -9.68
N LEU A 149 2.25 20.06 -9.51
CA LEU A 149 1.84 19.09 -8.48
C LEU A 149 2.04 19.64 -7.06
N LYS A 150 1.03 19.46 -6.20
CA LYS A 150 1.09 19.83 -4.78
C LYS A 150 0.34 18.79 -3.92
N PRO A 151 1.04 18.05 -3.05
CA PRO A 151 2.48 17.98 -2.82
C PRO A 151 3.22 17.29 -3.99
N GLN A 152 4.32 17.91 -4.44
CA GLN A 152 4.98 17.52 -5.67
C GLN A 152 5.59 16.11 -5.63
N CYS A 153 6.47 15.85 -4.66
CA CYS A 153 7.15 14.55 -4.52
C CYS A 153 6.16 13.40 -4.35
N THR A 154 5.19 13.56 -3.46
CA THR A 154 4.19 12.53 -3.16
C THR A 154 3.33 12.18 -4.37
N LEU A 155 2.79 13.19 -5.06
CA LEU A 155 1.95 12.95 -6.23
C LEU A 155 2.76 12.39 -7.41
N LEU A 156 3.96 12.92 -7.64
CA LEU A 156 4.83 12.39 -8.70
C LEU A 156 5.20 10.93 -8.43
N TYR A 157 5.49 10.57 -7.15
CA TYR A 157 5.74 9.18 -6.78
C TYR A 157 4.54 8.28 -7.09
N GLU A 158 3.33 8.65 -6.71
CA GLU A 158 2.14 7.83 -7.00
C GLU A 158 1.84 7.73 -8.51
N LEU A 159 2.16 8.76 -9.28
CA LEU A 159 2.04 8.72 -10.74
C LEU A 159 3.03 7.72 -11.36
N LEU A 160 4.27 7.70 -10.87
CA LEU A 160 5.37 6.91 -11.43
C LEU A 160 5.53 5.51 -10.81
N LYS A 161 4.97 5.27 -9.64
CA LYS A 161 5.01 3.97 -8.93
C LYS A 161 4.54 2.77 -9.77
N PRO A 162 3.47 2.83 -10.59
CA PRO A 162 3.09 1.72 -11.46
C PRO A 162 4.13 1.37 -12.53
N PHE A 163 5.06 2.29 -12.81
CA PHE A 163 6.16 2.11 -13.75
C PHE A 163 7.47 1.68 -13.06
N GLY A 164 7.40 1.30 -11.76
CA GLY A 164 8.51 0.73 -11.01
C GLY A 164 9.46 1.75 -10.37
N PHE A 165 9.12 3.03 -10.36
CA PHE A 165 9.92 4.07 -9.70
C PHE A 165 9.76 4.00 -8.17
N ASN A 166 10.86 4.18 -7.45
CA ASN A 166 10.87 4.34 -6.00
C ASN A 166 10.99 5.81 -5.59
N VAL A 167 10.85 6.08 -4.29
CA VAL A 167 10.86 7.46 -3.76
C VAL A 167 12.19 8.18 -4.04
N ALA A 168 13.33 7.52 -3.85
CA ALA A 168 14.64 8.11 -4.10
C ALA A 168 14.81 8.54 -5.57
N GLN A 169 14.37 7.70 -6.51
CA GLN A 169 14.39 8.05 -7.93
C GLN A 169 13.49 9.24 -8.27
N VAL A 170 12.36 9.39 -7.58
CA VAL A 170 11.48 10.55 -7.75
C VAL A 170 12.12 11.82 -7.21
N GLU A 171 12.81 11.75 -6.07
CA GLU A 171 13.58 12.86 -5.51
C GLU A 171 14.72 13.29 -6.46
N ASP A 172 15.44 12.32 -7.03
CA ASP A 172 16.47 12.60 -8.04
C ASP A 172 15.90 13.29 -9.29
N ILE A 173 14.73 12.87 -9.76
CA ILE A 173 14.01 13.51 -10.87
C ILE A 173 13.70 14.97 -10.53
N LEU A 174 13.15 15.24 -9.35
CA LEU A 174 12.81 16.59 -8.93
C LEU A 174 14.05 17.47 -8.81
N CYS A 175 15.14 16.96 -8.22
CA CYS A 175 16.41 17.68 -8.18
C CYS A 175 16.97 18.00 -9.57
N ALA A 176 16.82 17.07 -10.52
CA ALA A 176 17.26 17.27 -11.90
C ALA A 176 16.41 18.29 -12.67
N LEU A 177 15.12 18.42 -12.35
CA LEU A 177 14.23 19.43 -12.95
C LEU A 177 14.57 20.86 -12.47
N ASP A 178 15.15 21.00 -11.28
CA ASP A 178 15.59 22.28 -10.72
C ASP A 178 16.99 22.69 -11.19
N ALA A 179 17.81 21.71 -11.61
CA ALA A 179 19.13 21.97 -12.15
C ALA A 179 19.02 22.45 -13.61
N GLN A 180 19.53 23.64 -13.90
CA GLN A 180 19.44 24.32 -15.21
C GLN A 180 20.19 23.64 -16.38
N SER A 181 20.82 22.50 -16.19
CA SER A 181 21.62 21.89 -17.24
C SER A 181 21.64 20.36 -17.18
N GLY A 182 21.29 19.74 -18.30
CA GLY A 182 21.83 18.49 -18.71
C GLY A 182 20.89 17.29 -18.59
N ARG A 183 21.12 16.34 -19.45
CA ARG A 183 20.48 15.03 -19.52
C ARG A 183 20.68 14.30 -18.18
N CYS A 184 19.61 14.01 -17.48
CA CYS A 184 19.64 13.07 -16.35
C CYS A 184 19.16 11.70 -16.87
N PHE A 185 20.02 10.70 -16.85
CA PHE A 185 19.66 9.32 -17.09
C PHE A 185 19.50 8.65 -15.72
N LEU A 186 18.28 8.36 -15.33
CA LEU A 186 17.99 7.55 -14.16
C LEU A 186 17.81 6.11 -14.61
N ARG A 187 18.76 5.28 -14.26
CA ARG A 187 18.73 3.85 -14.54
C ARG A 187 18.06 3.13 -13.37
N GLY A 188 16.76 2.88 -13.46
CA GLY A 188 16.08 1.89 -12.60
C GLY A 188 16.31 0.49 -13.16
N ASN A 189 16.16 -0.55 -12.34
CA ASN A 189 16.42 -1.96 -12.73
C ASN A 189 15.60 -2.46 -13.92
N THR A 190 14.61 -1.69 -14.39
CA THR A 190 13.73 -2.05 -15.52
C THR A 190 13.23 -0.85 -16.33
N THR A 191 13.61 0.39 -15.96
CA THR A 191 13.04 1.59 -16.59
C THR A 191 14.16 2.56 -16.93
N GLU A 192 14.32 2.90 -18.22
CA GLU A 192 15.18 3.99 -18.66
C GLU A 192 14.32 5.26 -18.76
N SER A 193 14.72 6.32 -18.07
CA SER A 193 14.11 7.64 -18.23
C SER A 193 15.11 8.57 -18.89
N SER A 194 14.66 9.27 -19.92
CA SER A 194 15.42 10.31 -20.59
C SER A 194 14.65 11.63 -20.56
N TRP A 195 15.36 12.70 -20.24
CA TRP A 195 14.84 14.05 -20.33
C TRP A 195 15.46 14.77 -21.52
N SER A 196 14.63 15.38 -22.35
CA SER A 196 15.07 16.23 -23.46
C SER A 196 14.68 17.67 -23.18
N PRO A 197 15.64 18.59 -23.03
CA PRO A 197 15.37 20.01 -22.83
C PRO A 197 14.55 20.64 -23.97
N CYS A 198 14.68 20.11 -25.19
CA CYS A 198 13.99 20.63 -26.36
C CYS A 198 12.49 20.33 -26.43
N ARG A 199 11.96 19.40 -25.60
CA ARG A 199 10.56 18.99 -25.65
C ARG A 199 9.72 19.41 -24.45
N GLN A 200 10.30 20.01 -23.41
CA GLN A 200 9.60 20.31 -22.15
C GLN A 200 8.81 19.13 -21.56
N GLN A 201 9.27 17.90 -21.84
CA GLN A 201 8.66 16.66 -21.41
C GLN A 201 9.68 15.71 -20.82
N MET A 202 9.27 15.01 -19.77
CA MET A 202 9.98 13.87 -19.21
C MET A 202 9.42 12.60 -19.86
N THR A 203 10.27 11.79 -20.47
CA THR A 203 9.88 10.54 -21.11
C THR A 203 10.52 9.38 -20.37
N PHE A 204 9.77 8.31 -20.14
CA PHE A 204 10.23 7.07 -19.53
C PHE A 204 9.69 5.86 -20.32
N ILE A 205 10.49 4.81 -20.41
CA ILE A 205 10.20 3.60 -21.18
C ILE A 205 10.05 2.44 -20.18
N MET A 206 8.97 1.67 -20.29
CA MET A 206 8.85 0.41 -19.57
C MET A 206 9.74 -0.63 -20.25
N GLY A 207 10.78 -1.10 -19.55
CA GLY A 207 11.49 -2.29 -19.97
C GLY A 207 10.58 -3.52 -19.88
N SER A 208 10.54 -4.35 -20.91
CA SER A 208 9.83 -5.62 -20.86
C SER A 208 10.40 -6.48 -19.74
N ILE A 209 9.57 -6.78 -18.74
CA ILE A 209 9.91 -7.78 -17.71
C ILE A 209 9.87 -9.13 -18.42
N SER A 210 11.02 -9.63 -18.87
CA SER A 210 11.13 -11.04 -19.23
C SER A 210 10.93 -11.86 -17.95
N SER A 211 9.78 -12.49 -17.85
CA SER A 211 9.51 -13.53 -16.85
C SER A 211 10.51 -14.67 -17.05
N SER A 212 11.46 -14.76 -16.13
CA SER A 212 12.29 -15.95 -15.94
C SER A 212 11.78 -16.73 -14.75
#